data_304c7cd80c2950d35dcccd9c94555ad7
#
_entry.id   304c7cd80c2950d35dcccd9c94555ad7
#
_cell.length_a   1.000
_cell.length_b   1.000
_cell.length_c   1.000
_cell.angle_alpha   90.00
_cell.angle_beta   90.00
_cell.angle_gamma   90.00
#
_symmetry.space_group_name_H-M   'P 1'
#
loop_
_entity.id
_entity.type
_entity.pdbx_description
1 polymer ?
#
loop_
_entity_poly.entity_id
_entity_poly.type
_entity_poly.pdbx_seq_one_letter_code
_entity_poly.pdbx_strand_id
1 'polypeptide(L)'
;SSKTDIWGEIETQDLSRLQKVSIPQLNYNTYLPQVTQFDLSDITDTENLRNELKEDMKKQGVSLTILAFIMKATAYALMQFPKFNSHLSDDNSQIIVRKTVNMGFAVATDDGLTVPVIQNVQDKGIKQLAIEIGELAKKARDKKLSAKELQVEGLWVLVS
;
A
#
# COMPACT_ATOMS: atom_id res chain seq x y z
N SER A 1 -10.83 3.05 -20.88
CA SER A 1 -12.14 3.07 -20.20
C SER A 1 -11.96 2.89 -18.70
N SER A 2 -12.69 3.67 -17.93
CA SER A 2 -12.67 3.55 -16.47
C SER A 2 -13.70 2.52 -16.01
N LYS A 3 -13.32 1.61 -15.12
CA LYS A 3 -14.18 0.59 -14.51
C LYS A 3 -13.90 0.52 -13.02
N THR A 4 -14.75 -0.14 -12.28
CA THR A 4 -14.55 -0.41 -10.85
C THR A 4 -14.59 -1.91 -10.63
N ASP A 5 -13.60 -2.45 -9.91
CA ASP A 5 -13.61 -3.82 -9.40
C ASP A 5 -13.82 -3.84 -7.87
N ILE A 6 -13.73 -5.02 -7.25
CA ILE A 6 -13.90 -5.18 -5.79
C ILE A 6 -12.84 -4.42 -4.96
N TRP A 7 -11.76 -3.99 -5.60
CA TRP A 7 -10.62 -3.30 -4.97
C TRP A 7 -10.59 -1.79 -5.22
N GLY A 8 -11.53 -1.28 -6.00
CA GLY A 8 -11.65 0.13 -6.29
C GLY A 8 -11.60 0.45 -7.79
N GLU A 9 -11.33 1.68 -8.10
CA GLU A 9 -11.34 2.21 -9.46
C GLU A 9 -10.10 1.76 -10.24
N ILE A 10 -10.33 1.28 -11.46
CA ILE A 10 -9.28 0.86 -12.38
C ILE A 10 -9.41 1.57 -13.73
N GLU A 11 -8.29 1.70 -14.42
CA GLU A 11 -8.22 2.17 -15.79
C GLU A 11 -7.56 1.11 -16.67
N THR A 12 -8.16 0.80 -17.80
CA THR A 12 -7.61 -0.15 -18.76
C THR A 12 -7.02 0.57 -19.96
N GLN A 13 -5.82 0.17 -20.35
CA GLN A 13 -5.12 0.69 -21.51
C GLN A 13 -4.72 -0.44 -22.44
N ASP A 14 -4.92 -0.23 -23.76
CA ASP A 14 -4.48 -1.20 -24.75
C ASP A 14 -2.97 -1.18 -24.90
N LEU A 15 -2.37 -2.36 -25.08
CA LEU A 15 -0.94 -2.51 -25.26
C LEU A 15 -0.52 -2.10 -26.67
N SER A 16 0.57 -1.34 -26.77
CA SER A 16 1.25 -1.10 -28.03
C SER A 16 1.90 -2.40 -28.56
N ARG A 17 2.23 -2.42 -29.86
CA ARG A 17 2.92 -3.57 -30.47
C ARG A 17 4.22 -3.91 -29.75
N LEU A 18 4.98 -2.88 -29.35
CA LEU A 18 6.26 -3.06 -28.64
C LEU A 18 6.04 -3.66 -27.24
N GLN A 19 5.00 -3.23 -26.54
CA GLN A 19 4.62 -3.78 -25.25
C GLN A 19 4.20 -5.24 -25.36
N LYS A 20 3.42 -5.60 -26.39
CA LYS A 20 3.01 -7.00 -26.66
C LYS A 20 4.18 -7.93 -26.90
N VAL A 21 5.22 -7.47 -27.58
CA VAL A 21 6.45 -8.25 -27.81
C VAL A 21 7.22 -8.51 -26.52
N SER A 22 7.16 -7.60 -25.57
CA SER A 22 7.85 -7.73 -24.27
C SER A 22 7.08 -8.53 -23.22
N ILE A 23 5.81 -8.88 -23.45
CA ILE A 23 4.97 -9.62 -22.49
C ILE A 23 5.62 -10.91 -21.94
N PRO A 24 6.24 -11.79 -22.74
CA PRO A 24 6.86 -12.99 -22.19
C PRO A 24 7.90 -12.71 -21.11
N GLN A 25 8.68 -11.63 -21.26
CA GLN A 25 9.66 -11.21 -20.25
C GLN A 25 9.00 -10.61 -19.01
N LEU A 26 7.95 -9.82 -19.19
CA LEU A 26 7.15 -9.26 -18.09
C LEU A 26 6.45 -10.35 -17.29
N ASN A 27 5.86 -11.36 -17.96
CA ASN A 27 5.24 -12.50 -17.30
C ASN A 27 6.26 -13.33 -16.50
N TYR A 28 7.46 -13.53 -17.05
CA TYR A 28 8.55 -14.19 -16.33
C TYR A 28 8.89 -13.43 -15.03
N ASN A 29 9.01 -12.12 -15.10
CA ASN A 29 9.28 -11.27 -13.94
C ASN A 29 8.14 -11.30 -12.91
N THR A 30 6.91 -11.50 -13.35
CA THR A 30 5.73 -11.59 -12.45
C THR A 30 5.75 -12.86 -11.61
N TYR A 31 6.33 -13.94 -12.09
CA TYR A 31 6.48 -15.20 -11.34
C TYR A 31 7.65 -15.18 -10.34
N LEU A 32 8.56 -14.20 -10.45
CA LEU A 32 9.65 -14.04 -9.50
C LEU A 32 9.17 -13.22 -8.30
N PRO A 33 9.50 -13.63 -7.05
CA PRO A 33 9.21 -12.81 -5.89
C PRO A 33 9.90 -11.45 -6.04
N GLN A 34 9.11 -10.39 -6.18
CA GLN A 34 9.65 -9.04 -6.21
C GLN A 34 9.73 -8.50 -4.79
N VAL A 35 10.94 -8.32 -4.30
CA VAL A 35 11.20 -7.64 -3.04
C VAL A 35 11.72 -6.24 -3.37
N THR A 36 10.91 -5.22 -3.04
CA THR A 36 11.37 -3.84 -3.08
C THR A 36 11.91 -3.49 -1.70
N GLN A 37 13.22 -3.32 -1.60
CA GLN A 37 13.85 -2.81 -0.39
C GLN A 37 14.07 -1.31 -0.55
N PHE A 38 13.56 -0.55 0.41
CA PHE A 38 14.00 0.83 0.58
C PHE A 38 15.33 0.81 1.30
N ASP A 39 16.37 1.23 0.61
CA ASP A 39 17.70 1.36 1.20
C ASP A 39 17.76 2.57 2.14
N LEU A 40 18.81 2.63 2.95
CA LEU A 40 19.01 3.68 3.95
C LEU A 40 18.80 5.07 3.35
N SER A 41 17.64 5.67 3.59
CA SER A 41 17.37 7.06 3.29
C SER A 41 17.49 7.91 4.54
N ASP A 42 17.92 9.15 4.39
CA ASP A 42 17.95 10.11 5.50
C ASP A 42 16.50 10.54 5.82
N ILE A 43 15.98 10.07 6.94
CA ILE A 43 14.64 10.38 7.44
C ILE A 43 14.65 11.45 8.54
N THR A 44 15.75 12.16 8.74
CA THR A 44 15.91 13.13 9.83
C THR A 44 14.81 14.19 9.82
N ASP A 45 14.50 14.76 8.67
CA ASP A 45 13.44 15.78 8.55
C ASP A 45 12.07 15.21 8.87
N THR A 46 11.79 13.98 8.44
CA THR A 46 10.54 13.27 8.75
C THR A 46 10.42 12.98 10.24
N GLU A 47 11.49 12.54 10.89
CA GLU A 47 11.53 12.31 12.33
C GLU A 47 11.36 13.62 13.13
N ASN A 48 11.97 14.70 12.68
CA ASN A 48 11.80 16.02 13.31
C ASN A 48 10.35 16.48 13.20
N LEU A 49 9.73 16.38 12.02
CA LEU A 49 8.32 16.71 11.82
C LEU A 49 7.41 15.83 12.68
N ARG A 50 7.70 14.52 12.75
CA ARG A 50 6.96 13.61 13.62
C ARG A 50 7.04 14.02 15.08
N ASN A 51 8.23 14.39 15.56
CA ASN A 51 8.43 14.83 16.94
C ASN A 51 7.71 16.14 17.26
N GLU A 52 7.68 17.09 16.32
CA GLU A 52 6.95 18.36 16.47
C GLU A 52 5.43 18.13 16.57
N LEU A 53 4.88 17.23 15.75
CA LEU A 53 3.45 16.93 15.72
C LEU A 53 3.01 15.96 16.82
N LYS A 54 3.93 15.19 17.37
CA LYS A 54 3.67 14.11 18.32
C LYS A 54 2.90 14.59 19.56
N GLU A 55 3.31 15.70 20.13
CA GLU A 55 2.67 16.24 21.34
C GLU A 55 1.24 16.69 21.09
N ASP A 56 0.99 17.35 19.95
CA ASP A 56 -0.35 17.79 19.59
C ASP A 56 -1.29 16.62 19.32
N MET A 57 -0.79 15.59 18.63
CA MET A 57 -1.57 14.39 18.33
C MET A 57 -1.79 13.53 19.58
N LYS A 58 -0.84 13.48 20.49
CA LYS A 58 -0.99 12.81 21.78
C LYS A 58 -2.10 13.44 22.63
N LYS A 59 -2.21 14.76 22.63
CA LYS A 59 -3.31 15.48 23.29
C LYS A 59 -4.67 15.10 22.69
N GLN A 60 -4.71 14.67 21.44
CA GLN A 60 -5.91 14.19 20.74
C GLN A 60 -6.11 12.67 20.88
N GLY A 61 -5.28 11.97 21.66
CA GLY A 61 -5.38 10.53 21.87
C GLY A 61 -4.86 9.69 20.69
N VAL A 62 -4.03 10.27 19.81
CA VAL A 62 -3.49 9.59 18.62
C VAL A 62 -1.99 9.34 18.78
N SER A 63 -1.58 8.09 18.57
CA SER A 63 -0.16 7.73 18.51
C SER A 63 0.36 7.87 17.08
N LEU A 64 1.18 8.90 16.85
CA LEU A 64 1.78 9.15 15.55
C LEU A 64 3.05 8.33 15.38
N THR A 65 3.10 7.45 14.39
CA THR A 65 4.24 6.60 14.06
C THR A 65 4.86 7.00 12.72
N ILE A 66 6.15 6.68 12.54
CA ILE A 66 6.83 6.86 11.26
C ILE A 66 6.16 6.07 10.14
N LEU A 67 5.52 4.95 10.46
CA LEU A 67 4.81 4.11 9.50
C LEU A 67 3.68 4.88 8.79
N ALA A 68 2.93 5.72 9.51
CA ALA A 68 1.88 6.54 8.91
C ALA A 68 2.44 7.51 7.87
N PHE A 69 3.59 8.12 8.13
CA PHE A 69 4.27 9.00 7.16
C PHE A 69 4.77 8.24 5.94
N ILE A 70 5.43 7.10 6.13
CA ILE A 70 5.91 6.26 5.04
C ILE A 70 4.74 5.78 4.18
N MET A 71 3.67 5.34 4.79
CA MET A 71 2.46 4.89 4.11
C MET A 71 1.85 6.01 3.24
N LYS A 72 1.72 7.21 3.78
CA LYS A 72 1.20 8.37 3.03
C LYS A 72 2.13 8.79 1.91
N ALA A 73 3.43 8.84 2.15
CA ALA A 73 4.42 9.18 1.14
C ALA A 73 4.44 8.17 -0.02
N THR A 74 4.35 6.88 0.30
CA THR A 74 4.30 5.81 -0.70
C THR A 74 3.03 5.90 -1.54
N ALA A 75 1.88 6.12 -0.91
CA ALA A 75 0.61 6.31 -1.62
C ALA A 75 0.65 7.53 -2.54
N TYR A 76 1.22 8.64 -2.08
CA TYR A 76 1.41 9.82 -2.90
C TYR A 76 2.30 9.53 -4.12
N ALA A 77 3.42 8.85 -3.93
CA ALA A 77 4.31 8.46 -5.02
C ALA A 77 3.60 7.55 -6.06
N LEU A 78 2.81 6.58 -5.60
CA LEU A 78 2.04 5.69 -6.49
C LEU A 78 0.98 6.45 -7.28
N MET A 79 0.37 7.48 -6.71
CA MET A 79 -0.57 8.35 -7.42
C MET A 79 0.11 9.24 -8.46
N GLN A 80 1.37 9.65 -8.22
CA GLN A 80 2.18 10.41 -9.19
C GLN A 80 2.70 9.52 -10.34
N PHE A 81 2.94 8.26 -10.08
CA PHE A 81 3.45 7.29 -11.04
C PHE A 81 2.51 6.07 -11.17
N PRO A 82 1.34 6.24 -11.81
CA PRO A 82 0.30 5.19 -11.85
C PRO A 82 0.76 3.85 -12.42
N LYS A 83 1.77 3.84 -13.30
CA LYS A 83 2.31 2.61 -13.89
C LYS A 83 2.91 1.65 -12.86
N PHE A 84 3.38 2.15 -11.72
CA PHE A 84 3.86 1.31 -10.62
C PHE A 84 2.73 0.61 -9.86
N ASN A 85 1.49 1.05 -10.05
CA ASN A 85 0.30 0.45 -9.46
C ASN A 85 -0.57 -0.20 -10.55
N SER A 86 0.07 -0.94 -11.44
CA SER A 86 -0.56 -1.56 -12.60
C SER A 86 -0.17 -3.03 -12.75
N HIS A 87 -1.00 -3.78 -13.46
CA HIS A 87 -0.74 -5.17 -13.83
C HIS A 87 -1.34 -5.50 -15.20
N LEU A 88 -0.94 -6.65 -15.77
CA LEU A 88 -1.52 -7.11 -17.02
C LEU A 88 -2.89 -7.75 -16.80
N SER A 89 -3.81 -7.60 -17.77
CA SER A 89 -5.04 -8.37 -17.81
C SER A 89 -4.75 -9.86 -18.03
N ASP A 90 -5.70 -10.74 -17.68
CA ASP A 90 -5.53 -12.20 -17.74
C ASP A 90 -5.19 -12.68 -19.17
N ASP A 91 -5.74 -12.04 -20.20
CA ASP A 91 -5.45 -12.33 -21.60
C ASP A 91 -4.20 -11.62 -22.15
N ASN A 92 -3.48 -10.88 -21.32
CA ASN A 92 -2.29 -10.10 -21.66
C ASN A 92 -2.50 -9.05 -22.77
N SER A 93 -3.73 -8.60 -23.00
CA SER A 93 -4.05 -7.63 -24.07
C SER A 93 -4.04 -6.18 -23.58
N GLN A 94 -4.18 -5.96 -22.26
CA GLN A 94 -4.33 -4.64 -21.67
C GLN A 94 -3.47 -4.49 -20.41
N ILE A 95 -3.09 -3.23 -20.13
CA ILE A 95 -2.53 -2.84 -18.82
C ILE A 95 -3.68 -2.32 -17.97
N ILE A 96 -3.86 -2.89 -16.78
CA ILE A 96 -4.83 -2.44 -15.80
C ILE A 96 -4.10 -1.54 -14.79
N VAL A 97 -4.45 -0.27 -14.79
CA VAL A 97 -3.90 0.73 -13.87
C VAL A 97 -4.87 0.93 -12.73
N ARG A 98 -4.43 0.69 -11.51
CA ARG A 98 -5.23 0.93 -10.32
C ARG A 98 -5.16 2.40 -9.93
N LYS A 99 -6.31 2.97 -9.63
CA LYS A 99 -6.45 4.37 -9.17
C LYS A 99 -6.57 4.46 -7.66
N THR A 100 -6.58 3.33 -6.97
CA THR A 100 -6.63 3.25 -5.52
C THR A 100 -5.39 2.57 -4.98
N VAL A 101 -4.93 2.99 -3.82
CA VAL A 101 -3.77 2.43 -3.15
C VAL A 101 -4.23 1.72 -1.88
N ASN A 102 -4.05 0.41 -1.85
CA ASN A 102 -4.30 -0.42 -0.69
C ASN A 102 -2.95 -0.88 -0.13
N MET A 103 -2.72 -0.67 1.15
CA MET A 103 -1.44 -0.96 1.79
C MET A 103 -1.60 -1.84 3.00
N GLY A 104 -0.83 -2.92 3.02
CA GLY A 104 -0.67 -3.77 4.19
C GLY A 104 0.55 -3.39 5.00
N PHE A 105 0.53 -3.72 6.28
CA PHE A 105 1.69 -3.60 7.15
C PHE A 105 1.79 -4.84 8.06
N ALA A 106 3.00 -5.26 8.31
CA ALA A 106 3.26 -6.47 9.10
C ALA A 106 3.07 -6.21 10.59
N VAL A 107 2.33 -7.08 11.26
CA VAL A 107 2.12 -7.05 12.70
C VAL A 107 2.55 -8.41 13.29
N ALA A 108 3.47 -8.39 14.23
CA ALA A 108 3.83 -9.58 15.00
C ALA A 108 2.73 -9.92 16.01
N THR A 109 2.27 -11.15 15.99
CA THR A 109 1.29 -11.71 16.92
C THR A 109 1.82 -12.98 17.56
N ASP A 110 1.15 -13.47 18.58
CA ASP A 110 1.52 -14.74 19.25
C ASP A 110 1.50 -15.94 18.28
N ASP A 111 0.69 -15.89 17.23
CA ASP A 111 0.57 -16.95 16.22
C ASP A 111 1.49 -16.74 15.00
N GLY A 112 2.32 -15.70 15.00
CA GLY A 112 3.20 -15.35 13.89
C GLY A 112 2.90 -13.98 13.29
N LEU A 113 3.28 -13.78 12.03
CA LEU A 113 3.14 -12.53 11.32
C LEU A 113 1.78 -12.43 10.64
N THR A 114 1.07 -11.33 10.88
CA THR A 114 -0.20 -10.99 10.22
C THR A 114 -0.05 -9.68 9.46
N VAL A 115 -0.70 -9.55 8.31
CA VAL A 115 -0.62 -8.36 7.46
C VAL A 115 -2.03 -7.77 7.28
N PRO A 116 -2.47 -6.89 8.19
CA PRO A 116 -3.71 -6.13 7.97
C PRO A 116 -3.55 -5.11 6.85
N VAL A 117 -4.66 -4.77 6.19
CA VAL A 117 -4.70 -3.92 5.00
C VAL A 117 -5.54 -2.67 5.26
N ILE A 118 -4.99 -1.51 4.92
CA ILE A 118 -5.72 -0.24 4.85
C ILE A 118 -6.04 0.04 3.39
N GLN A 119 -7.31 0.25 3.10
CA GLN A 119 -7.78 0.58 1.76
C GLN A 119 -7.82 2.09 1.55
N ASN A 120 -7.68 2.51 0.29
CA ASN A 120 -7.80 3.91 -0.13
C ASN A 120 -6.87 4.86 0.65
N VAL A 121 -5.63 4.48 0.79
CA VAL A 121 -4.62 5.27 1.53
C VAL A 121 -4.45 6.65 0.92
N GLN A 122 -4.60 6.79 -0.42
CA GLN A 122 -4.50 8.06 -1.12
C GLN A 122 -5.50 9.12 -0.62
N ASP A 123 -6.67 8.69 -0.14
CA ASP A 123 -7.75 9.58 0.32
C ASP A 123 -7.68 9.88 1.83
N LYS A 124 -6.73 9.29 2.54
CA LYS A 124 -6.62 9.40 3.99
C LYS A 124 -5.46 10.30 4.40
N GLY A 125 -5.70 11.14 5.39
CA GLY A 125 -4.65 11.94 6.00
C GLY A 125 -3.79 11.15 6.98
N ILE A 126 -2.65 11.71 7.37
CA ILE A 126 -1.69 11.07 8.30
C ILE A 126 -2.34 10.71 9.63
N LYS A 127 -3.18 11.61 10.18
CA LYS A 127 -3.88 11.36 11.44
C LYS A 127 -4.81 10.15 11.34
N GLN A 128 -5.61 10.08 10.27
CA GLN A 128 -6.51 8.94 10.05
C GLN A 128 -5.74 7.64 9.85
N LEU A 129 -4.65 7.67 9.09
CA LEU A 129 -3.78 6.52 8.91
C LEU A 129 -3.17 6.05 10.22
N ALA A 130 -2.71 6.95 11.07
CA ALA A 130 -2.17 6.63 12.39
C ALA A 130 -3.22 5.94 13.27
N ILE A 131 -4.46 6.42 13.26
CA ILE A 131 -5.58 5.81 13.99
C ILE A 131 -5.87 4.41 13.46
N GLU A 132 -6.01 4.24 12.15
CA GLU A 132 -6.33 2.95 11.54
C GLU A 132 -5.21 1.93 11.72
N ILE A 133 -3.94 2.34 11.63
CA ILE A 133 -2.80 1.47 11.94
C ILE A 133 -2.90 0.94 13.37
N GLY A 134 -3.16 1.82 14.33
CA GLY A 134 -3.31 1.43 15.74
C GLY A 134 -4.47 0.47 15.99
N GLU A 135 -5.62 0.74 15.40
CA GLU A 135 -6.81 -0.10 15.52
C GLU A 135 -6.61 -1.48 14.89
N LEU A 136 -6.05 -1.53 13.67
CA LEU A 136 -5.78 -2.78 12.97
C LEU A 136 -4.70 -3.61 13.66
N ALA A 137 -3.66 -2.97 14.17
CA ALA A 137 -2.62 -3.66 14.94
C ALA A 137 -3.21 -4.31 16.21
N LYS A 138 -4.12 -3.63 16.91
CA LYS A 138 -4.82 -4.18 18.06
C LYS A 138 -5.72 -5.35 17.65
N LYS A 139 -6.51 -5.19 16.60
CA LYS A 139 -7.35 -6.28 16.07
C LYS A 139 -6.53 -7.49 15.63
N ALA A 140 -5.36 -7.27 15.02
CA ALA A 140 -4.45 -8.36 14.65
C ALA A 140 -3.99 -9.16 15.88
N ARG A 141 -3.55 -8.47 16.93
CA ARG A 141 -3.15 -9.12 18.19
C ARG A 141 -4.29 -9.83 18.90
N ASP A 142 -5.50 -9.27 18.84
CA ASP A 142 -6.71 -9.83 19.43
C ASP A 142 -7.40 -10.88 18.53
N LYS A 143 -6.83 -11.17 17.35
CA LYS A 143 -7.36 -12.13 16.34
C LYS A 143 -8.77 -11.78 15.87
N LYS A 144 -9.06 -10.49 15.71
CA LYS A 144 -10.38 -9.95 15.33
C LYS A 144 -10.42 -9.31 13.95
N LEU A 145 -9.40 -9.54 13.10
CA LEU A 145 -9.39 -9.02 11.74
C LEU A 145 -10.47 -9.70 10.89
N SER A 146 -11.19 -8.88 10.11
CA SER A 146 -12.14 -9.38 9.13
C SER A 146 -11.41 -9.92 7.88
N ALA A 147 -12.12 -10.72 7.07
CA ALA A 147 -11.58 -11.21 5.80
C ALA A 147 -11.16 -10.06 4.87
N LYS A 148 -11.92 -8.95 4.84
CA LYS A 148 -11.61 -7.76 4.05
C LYS A 148 -10.32 -7.07 4.51
N GLU A 149 -10.06 -7.08 5.81
CA GLU A 149 -8.86 -6.49 6.42
C GLU A 149 -7.60 -7.36 6.23
N LEU A 150 -7.75 -8.58 5.72
CA LEU A 150 -6.67 -9.54 5.43
C LEU A 150 -6.45 -9.80 3.94
N GLN A 151 -7.21 -9.17 3.06
CA GLN A 151 -7.17 -9.43 1.62
C GLN A 151 -5.93 -8.84 0.93
N VAL A 152 -5.33 -9.60 0.02
CA VAL A 152 -3.94 -9.46 -0.44
C VAL A 152 -3.76 -9.08 -1.92
N GLU A 153 -4.82 -8.98 -2.73
CA GLU A 153 -4.70 -8.65 -4.16
C GLU A 153 -4.47 -7.16 -4.41
N GLY A 154 -3.51 -6.85 -5.27
CA GLY A 154 -3.16 -5.47 -5.63
C GLY A 154 -2.57 -4.66 -4.49
N LEU A 155 -1.84 -5.32 -3.60
CA LEU A 155 -1.41 -4.80 -2.32
C LEU A 155 0.06 -4.40 -2.32
N TRP A 156 0.34 -3.25 -1.73
CA TRP A 156 1.67 -2.86 -1.29
C TRP A 156 1.84 -3.22 0.19
N VAL A 157 2.95 -3.87 0.53
CA VAL A 157 3.23 -4.27 1.92
C VAL A 157 4.43 -3.52 2.45
N LEU A 158 4.24 -2.86 3.60
CA LEU A 158 5.29 -2.22 4.36
C LEU A 158 5.71 -3.13 5.51
N VAL A 159 7.00 -3.41 5.60
CA VAL A 159 7.59 -4.17 6.69
C VAL A 159 8.53 -3.25 7.45
N SER A 160 8.31 -3.11 8.74
CA SER A 160 9.18 -2.36 9.64
C SER A 160 10.06 -3.30 10.48
#